data_c266a49079610dfde7466e62a367beba
#
_entry.id   c266a49079610dfde7466e62a367beba
#
_cell.length_a   1.000
_cell.length_b   1.000
_cell.length_c   1.000
_cell.angle_alpha   90.00
_cell.angle_beta   90.00
_cell.angle_gamma   90.00
#
_symmetry.space_group_name_H-M   'P 1'
#
loop_
_entity.id
_entity.type
_entity.pdbx_description
1 polymer ?
#
loop_
_entity_poly.entity_id
_entity_poly.type
_entity_poly.pdbx_seq_one_letter_code
_entity_poly.pdbx_strand_id
1 'polypeptide(L)'
;MSRNQEKAQSMLYRFRQAQAEELGVSSRRHERRPKVITTVNSVRDCDRWRGEVMREITRKVARIQDPGLTDYEVRDLNDEINHLFREKTQWERQIAALGGANYRSGVPRILDDHGEEIPGMRGYRYYGRARELPGVKE
;
A
#
# COMPACT_ATOMS: atom_id res chain seq x y z
N MET A 1 -12.87 -20.69 -46.76
CA MET A 1 -13.90 -20.27 -45.81
C MET A 1 -13.68 -20.78 -44.40
N SER A 2 -13.28 -22.03 -44.22
CA SER A 2 -12.98 -22.61 -42.92
C SER A 2 -11.80 -21.89 -42.20
N ARG A 3 -10.77 -21.47 -42.94
CA ARG A 3 -9.61 -20.79 -42.42
C ARG A 3 -9.93 -19.44 -41.77
N ASN A 4 -10.84 -18.67 -42.36
CA ASN A 4 -11.24 -17.37 -41.81
C ASN A 4 -12.13 -17.52 -40.58
N GLN A 5 -12.97 -18.53 -40.56
CA GLN A 5 -13.80 -18.84 -39.41
C GLN A 5 -12.96 -19.35 -38.25
N GLU A 6 -11.97 -20.21 -38.50
CA GLU A 6 -11.04 -20.71 -37.50
C GLU A 6 -10.21 -19.58 -36.91
N LYS A 7 -9.71 -18.65 -37.74
CA LYS A 7 -8.99 -17.47 -37.29
C LYS A 7 -9.87 -16.57 -36.43
N ALA A 8 -11.12 -16.35 -36.84
CA ALA A 8 -12.06 -15.53 -36.11
C ALA A 8 -12.37 -16.14 -34.74
N GLN A 9 -12.58 -17.47 -34.69
CA GLN A 9 -12.82 -18.18 -33.46
C GLN A 9 -11.60 -18.18 -32.54
N SER A 10 -10.40 -18.34 -33.11
CA SER A 10 -9.14 -18.29 -32.36
C SER A 10 -8.87 -16.91 -31.78
N MET A 11 -9.17 -15.86 -32.53
CA MET A 11 -9.04 -14.47 -32.06
C MET A 11 -10.05 -14.16 -30.96
N LEU A 12 -11.28 -14.63 -31.13
CA LEU A 12 -12.33 -14.46 -30.12
C LEU A 12 -11.98 -15.19 -28.84
N TYR A 13 -11.45 -16.40 -28.95
CA TYR A 13 -10.98 -17.17 -27.78
C TYR A 13 -9.87 -16.42 -27.03
N ARG A 14 -8.87 -15.92 -27.76
CA ARG A 14 -7.78 -15.14 -27.17
C ARG A 14 -8.29 -13.87 -26.51
N PHE A 15 -9.21 -13.18 -27.16
CA PHE A 15 -9.83 -11.99 -26.61
C PHE A 15 -10.57 -12.29 -25.30
N ARG A 16 -11.36 -13.35 -25.27
CA ARG A 16 -12.09 -13.77 -24.06
C ARG A 16 -11.13 -14.17 -22.95
N GLN A 17 -10.04 -14.84 -23.29
CA GLN A 17 -9.03 -15.26 -22.33
C GLN A 17 -8.30 -14.04 -21.75
N ALA A 18 -7.91 -13.10 -22.60
CA ALA A 18 -7.30 -11.84 -22.15
C ALA A 18 -8.26 -11.05 -21.28
N GLN A 19 -9.54 -11.00 -21.64
CA GLN A 19 -10.57 -10.32 -20.86
C GLN A 19 -10.77 -10.99 -19.50
N ALA A 20 -10.77 -12.32 -19.47
CA ALA A 20 -10.90 -13.09 -18.23
C ALA A 20 -9.69 -12.87 -17.31
N GLU A 21 -8.49 -12.81 -17.87
CA GLU A 21 -7.26 -12.48 -17.12
C GLU A 21 -7.32 -11.08 -16.56
N GLU A 22 -7.77 -10.13 -17.37
CA GLU A 22 -7.93 -8.74 -16.94
C GLU A 22 -8.98 -8.60 -15.84
N LEU A 23 -10.10 -9.29 -15.96
CA LEU A 23 -11.12 -9.36 -14.91
C LEU A 23 -10.59 -10.06 -13.66
N GLY A 24 -9.78 -11.11 -13.82
CA GLY A 24 -9.13 -11.78 -12.71
C GLY A 24 -8.16 -10.87 -11.97
N VAL A 25 -7.37 -10.10 -12.69
CA VAL A 25 -6.47 -9.09 -12.12
C VAL A 25 -7.26 -7.97 -11.45
N SER A 26 -8.33 -7.51 -12.09
CA SER A 26 -9.22 -6.50 -11.53
C SER A 26 -9.92 -7.02 -10.26
N SER A 27 -10.38 -8.26 -10.28
CA SER A 27 -10.98 -8.93 -9.12
C SER A 27 -9.98 -9.05 -7.97
N ARG A 28 -8.72 -9.38 -8.27
CA ARG A 28 -7.64 -9.44 -7.29
C ARG A 28 -7.35 -8.07 -6.69
N ARG A 29 -7.46 -7.00 -7.47
CA ARG A 29 -7.29 -5.62 -6.98
C ARG A 29 -8.38 -5.23 -5.99
N HIS A 30 -9.58 -5.83 -6.10
CA HIS A 30 -10.69 -5.57 -5.20
C HIS A 30 -10.74 -6.55 -4.02
N GLU A 31 -9.87 -7.56 -3.99
CA GLU A 31 -9.74 -8.40 -2.81
C GLU A 31 -9.36 -7.56 -1.60
N ARG A 32 -10.04 -7.81 -0.49
CA ARG A 32 -9.70 -7.18 0.76
C ARG A 32 -8.36 -7.67 1.25
N ARG A 33 -7.52 -6.74 1.61
CA ARG A 33 -6.26 -7.05 2.25
C ARG A 33 -6.53 -7.81 3.55
N PRO A 34 -5.88 -8.98 3.76
CA PRO A 34 -6.09 -9.76 4.97
C PRO A 34 -5.73 -8.98 6.22
N LYS A 35 -6.56 -9.09 7.26
CA LYS A 35 -6.27 -8.48 8.56
C LYS A 35 -5.20 -9.24 9.32
N VAL A 36 -5.21 -10.57 9.18
CA VAL A 36 -4.23 -11.45 9.83
C VAL A 36 -3.15 -11.80 8.81
N ILE A 37 -2.05 -11.07 8.86
CA ILE A 37 -0.96 -11.13 7.90
C ILE A 37 -0.27 -12.49 7.90
N THR A 38 -0.17 -13.11 9.06
CA THR A 38 0.48 -14.42 9.22
C THR A 38 -0.26 -15.56 8.49
N THR A 39 -1.51 -15.34 8.07
CA THR A 39 -2.26 -16.34 7.29
C THR A 39 -1.82 -16.39 5.83
N VAL A 40 -1.09 -15.39 5.35
CA VAL A 40 -0.60 -15.34 3.97
C VAL A 40 0.74 -16.07 3.91
N ASN A 41 0.78 -17.17 3.18
CA ASN A 41 1.95 -18.06 3.12
C ASN A 41 2.83 -17.88 1.88
N SER A 42 2.47 -16.94 1.01
CA SER A 42 3.20 -16.69 -0.24
C SER A 42 3.95 -15.36 -0.15
N VAL A 43 5.26 -15.41 -0.37
CA VAL A 43 6.10 -14.20 -0.44
C VAL A 43 5.56 -13.25 -1.51
N ARG A 44 5.14 -13.80 -2.65
CA ARG A 44 4.60 -13.01 -3.77
C ARG A 44 3.33 -12.26 -3.37
N ASP A 45 2.43 -12.92 -2.66
CA ASP A 45 1.19 -12.29 -2.19
C ASP A 45 1.47 -11.25 -1.11
N CYS A 46 2.36 -11.55 -0.18
CA CYS A 46 2.78 -10.57 0.83
C CYS A 46 3.39 -9.32 0.21
N ASP A 47 4.22 -9.50 -0.81
CA ASP A 47 4.85 -8.37 -1.51
C ASP A 47 3.82 -7.54 -2.28
N ARG A 48 2.82 -8.19 -2.86
CA ARG A 48 1.69 -7.51 -3.51
C ARG A 48 0.91 -6.65 -2.51
N TRP A 49 0.58 -7.19 -1.36
CA TRP A 49 -0.14 -6.45 -0.32
C TRP A 49 0.71 -5.32 0.27
N ARG A 50 1.99 -5.56 0.47
CA ARG A 50 2.94 -4.51 0.87
C ARG A 50 2.94 -3.35 -0.14
N GLY A 51 2.98 -3.67 -1.43
CA GLY A 51 2.91 -2.67 -2.50
C GLY A 51 1.62 -1.86 -2.46
N GLU A 52 0.49 -2.51 -2.17
CA GLU A 52 -0.79 -1.82 -2.01
C GLU A 52 -0.77 -0.85 -0.83
N VAL A 53 -0.23 -1.29 0.31
CA VAL A 53 -0.08 -0.44 1.50
C VAL A 53 0.79 0.78 1.18
N MET A 54 1.88 0.58 0.46
CA MET A 54 2.77 1.68 0.05
C MET A 54 2.05 2.69 -0.86
N ARG A 55 1.22 2.21 -1.77
CA ARG A 55 0.43 3.09 -2.63
C ARG A 55 -0.60 3.90 -1.84
N GLU A 56 -1.24 3.28 -0.86
CA GLU A 56 -2.17 3.99 0.04
C GLU A 56 -1.46 5.05 0.87
N ILE A 57 -0.27 4.74 1.39
CA ILE A 57 0.56 5.70 2.14
C ILE A 57 0.86 6.90 1.24
N THR A 58 1.31 6.66 0.02
CA THR A 58 1.64 7.74 -0.93
C THR A 58 0.45 8.64 -1.19
N ARG A 59 -0.73 8.05 -1.41
CA ARG A 59 -1.96 8.82 -1.65
C ARG A 59 -2.36 9.66 -0.44
N LYS A 60 -2.27 9.09 0.75
CA LYS A 60 -2.65 9.78 1.99
C LYS A 60 -1.66 10.87 2.37
N VAL A 61 -0.36 10.64 2.16
CA VAL A 61 0.67 11.67 2.36
C VAL A 61 0.46 12.85 1.41
N ALA A 62 0.08 12.58 0.16
CA ALA A 62 -0.27 13.63 -0.79
C ALA A 62 -1.52 14.39 -0.34
N ARG A 63 -2.55 13.68 0.11
CA ARG A 63 -3.81 14.28 0.54
C ARG A 63 -3.68 15.15 1.78
N ILE A 64 -2.83 14.77 2.72
CA ILE A 64 -2.64 15.52 3.97
C ILE A 64 -2.05 16.92 3.75
N GLN A 65 -1.50 17.17 2.55
CA GLN A 65 -0.99 18.49 2.16
C GLN A 65 -2.09 19.46 1.72
N ASP A 66 -3.31 18.99 1.51
CA ASP A 66 -4.41 19.81 1.01
C ASP A 66 -4.81 20.88 2.04
N PRO A 67 -4.71 22.18 1.70
CA PRO A 67 -5.06 23.25 2.63
C PRO A 67 -6.56 23.34 2.94
N GLY A 68 -7.42 22.66 2.15
CA GLY A 68 -8.86 22.63 2.37
C GLY A 68 -9.31 21.66 3.45
N LEU A 69 -8.41 20.84 4.01
CA LEU A 69 -8.77 19.89 5.05
C LEU A 69 -8.93 20.57 6.41
N THR A 70 -9.94 20.11 7.18
CA THR A 70 -10.11 20.53 8.58
C THR A 70 -9.04 19.87 9.46
N ASP A 71 -8.85 20.39 10.67
CA ASP A 71 -7.91 19.80 11.64
C ASP A 71 -8.30 18.36 11.97
N TYR A 72 -9.58 18.04 12.04
CA TYR A 72 -10.05 16.68 12.29
C TYR A 72 -9.66 15.74 11.15
N GLU A 73 -9.85 16.18 9.92
CA GLU A 73 -9.46 15.40 8.74
C GLU A 73 -7.96 15.18 8.68
N VAL A 74 -7.18 16.18 9.03
CA VAL A 74 -5.71 16.07 9.09
C VAL A 74 -5.29 15.07 10.16
N ARG A 75 -5.90 15.09 11.33
CA ARG A 75 -5.62 14.14 12.42
C ARG A 75 -5.95 12.71 12.00
N ASP A 76 -7.13 12.52 11.41
CA ASP A 76 -7.56 11.20 10.95
C ASP A 76 -6.61 10.65 9.89
N LEU A 77 -6.21 11.48 8.93
CA LEU A 77 -5.25 11.07 7.91
C LEU A 77 -3.89 10.72 8.50
N ASN A 78 -3.43 11.51 9.47
CA ASN A 78 -2.15 11.22 10.14
C ASN A 78 -2.19 9.89 10.89
N ASP A 79 -3.29 9.60 11.58
CA ASP A 79 -3.50 8.32 12.26
C ASP A 79 -3.51 7.17 11.27
N GLU A 80 -4.20 7.33 10.15
CA GLU A 80 -4.26 6.32 9.08
C GLU A 80 -2.89 6.06 8.47
N ILE A 81 -2.10 7.10 8.22
CA ILE A 81 -0.74 6.97 7.68
C ILE A 81 0.15 6.17 8.65
N ASN A 82 0.09 6.50 9.94
CA ASN A 82 0.86 5.78 10.96
C ASN A 82 0.44 4.31 11.04
N HIS A 83 -0.85 4.03 10.96
CA HIS A 83 -1.39 2.67 10.95
C HIS A 83 -0.87 1.90 9.72
N LEU A 84 -0.87 2.53 8.55
CA LEU A 84 -0.38 1.92 7.32
C LEU A 84 1.11 1.61 7.37
N PHE A 85 1.92 2.47 7.98
CA PHE A 85 3.34 2.18 8.16
C PHE A 85 3.58 0.98 9.09
N ARG A 86 2.78 0.82 10.13
CA ARG A 86 2.84 -0.36 10.99
C ARG A 86 2.45 -1.62 10.23
N GLU A 87 1.40 -1.55 9.41
CA GLU A 87 0.99 -2.66 8.56
C GLU A 87 2.08 -3.03 7.55
N LYS A 88 2.69 -2.04 6.92
CA LYS A 88 3.84 -2.24 6.02
C LYS A 88 4.95 -3.04 6.70
N THR A 89 5.30 -2.67 7.92
CA THR A 89 6.32 -3.37 8.70
C THR A 89 5.93 -4.82 8.98
N GLN A 90 4.66 -5.06 9.27
CA GLN A 90 4.14 -6.42 9.50
C GLN A 90 4.23 -7.28 8.23
N TRP A 91 3.91 -6.73 7.07
CA TRP A 91 4.08 -7.44 5.80
C TRP A 91 5.54 -7.76 5.53
N GLU A 92 6.43 -6.83 5.83
CA GLU A 92 7.88 -7.04 5.66
C GLU A 92 8.41 -8.13 6.59
N ARG A 93 7.91 -8.20 7.82
CA ARG A 93 8.24 -9.28 8.77
C ARG A 93 7.76 -10.64 8.26
N GLN A 94 6.55 -10.68 7.70
CA GLN A 94 6.01 -11.92 7.15
C GLN A 94 6.82 -12.39 5.94
N ILE A 95 7.22 -11.48 5.07
CA ILE A 95 8.07 -11.78 3.92
C ILE A 95 9.40 -12.40 4.40
N ALA A 96 10.02 -11.79 5.39
CA ALA A 96 11.28 -12.31 5.96
C ALA A 96 11.07 -13.68 6.60
N ALA A 97 9.97 -13.88 7.33
CA ALA A 97 9.63 -15.16 7.96
C ALA A 97 9.42 -16.28 6.92
N LEU A 98 8.93 -15.94 5.75
CA LEU A 98 8.74 -16.89 4.64
C LEU A 98 10.00 -17.12 3.80
N GLY A 99 11.12 -16.49 4.18
CA GLY A 99 12.39 -16.62 3.47
C GLY A 99 12.58 -15.65 2.31
N GLY A 100 11.74 -14.63 2.21
CA GLY A 100 11.86 -13.60 1.18
C GLY A 100 12.87 -12.50 1.54
N ALA A 101 12.80 -11.38 0.83
CA ALA A 101 13.71 -10.26 1.01
C ALA A 101 13.60 -9.67 2.42
N ASN A 102 14.74 -9.26 2.98
CA ASN A 102 14.76 -8.57 4.27
C ASN A 102 14.75 -7.06 4.04
N TYR A 103 13.55 -6.49 3.99
CA TYR A 103 13.38 -5.06 3.78
C TYR A 103 13.84 -4.21 4.96
N ARG A 104 13.96 -4.80 6.14
CA ARG A 104 14.30 -4.07 7.37
C ARG A 104 15.77 -3.72 7.47
N SER A 105 16.65 -4.49 6.86
CA SER A 105 18.10 -4.31 6.99
C SER A 105 18.67 -3.18 6.12
N GLY A 106 17.92 -2.73 5.11
CA GLY A 106 18.38 -1.71 4.18
C GLY A 106 17.48 -0.48 4.10
N VAL A 107 16.41 -0.43 4.89
CA VAL A 107 15.44 0.66 4.81
C VAL A 107 15.92 1.83 5.66
N PRO A 108 16.09 3.04 5.08
CA PRO A 108 16.35 4.21 5.86
C PRO A 108 15.22 4.46 6.85
N ARG A 109 15.54 5.00 8.00
CA ARG A 109 14.54 5.41 8.99
C ARG A 109 13.53 6.32 8.33
N ILE A 110 12.25 6.13 8.67
CA ILE A 110 11.21 7.00 8.16
C ILE A 110 11.42 8.37 8.78
N LEU A 111 11.76 9.31 7.94
CA LEU A 111 12.05 10.68 8.35
C LEU A 111 10.81 11.54 8.06
N ASP A 112 10.68 12.64 8.79
CA ASP A 112 9.65 13.62 8.47
C ASP A 112 10.00 14.35 7.16
N ASP A 113 9.16 15.32 6.73
CA ASP A 113 9.41 16.09 5.50
C ASP A 113 10.71 16.89 5.54
N HIS A 114 11.28 17.09 6.71
CA HIS A 114 12.56 17.77 6.89
C HIS A 114 13.72 16.80 7.10
N GLY A 115 13.46 15.51 7.02
CA GLY A 115 14.48 14.50 7.19
C GLY A 115 14.87 14.24 8.65
N GLU A 116 14.08 14.68 9.59
CA GLU A 116 14.38 14.54 11.02
C GLU A 116 13.42 13.56 11.69
N GLU A 117 13.95 12.74 12.57
CA GLU A 117 13.17 11.87 13.42
C GLU A 117 12.56 12.70 14.57
N ILE A 118 11.24 12.57 14.79
CA ILE A 118 10.57 13.33 15.84
C ILE A 118 10.94 12.73 17.20
N PRO A 119 11.64 13.47 18.09
CA PRO A 119 12.10 12.89 19.35
C PRO A 119 10.95 12.54 20.30
N GLY A 120 11.06 11.40 20.97
CA GLY A 120 10.13 10.99 22.02
C GLY A 120 8.88 10.31 21.54
N MET A 121 8.70 10.14 20.24
CA MET A 121 7.51 9.51 19.63
C MET A 121 7.89 8.20 18.96
N ARG A 122 8.07 7.15 19.75
CA ARG A 122 8.39 5.83 19.21
C ARG A 122 7.26 5.32 18.33
N GLY A 123 7.49 5.25 17.03
CA GLY A 123 6.61 4.65 16.05
C GLY A 123 5.45 5.50 15.58
N TYR A 124 5.11 6.60 16.24
CA TYR A 124 4.11 7.54 15.77
C TYR A 124 4.77 8.80 15.22
N ARG A 125 4.36 9.21 14.03
CA ARG A 125 4.95 10.36 13.35
C ARG A 125 3.87 11.31 12.88
N TYR A 126 4.25 12.55 12.65
CA TYR A 126 3.38 13.59 12.13
C TYR A 126 3.79 13.94 10.71
N TYR A 127 2.85 13.86 9.77
CA TYR A 127 3.10 14.04 8.34
C TYR A 127 2.43 15.33 7.85
N GLY A 128 3.16 16.08 6.99
CA GLY A 128 2.64 17.28 6.36
C GLY A 128 1.98 18.23 7.34
N ARG A 129 0.73 18.61 7.07
CA ARG A 129 -0.04 19.53 7.88
C ARG A 129 -0.30 19.07 9.32
N ALA A 130 -0.15 17.78 9.59
CA ALA A 130 -0.35 17.27 10.96
C ALA A 130 0.67 17.88 11.94
N ARG A 131 1.81 18.32 11.48
CA ARG A 131 2.81 18.99 12.32
C ARG A 131 2.36 20.36 12.80
N GLU A 132 1.40 20.96 12.10
CA GLU A 132 0.85 22.28 12.43
C GLU A 132 -0.35 22.21 13.35
N LEU A 133 -0.82 20.99 13.69
CA LEU A 133 -1.96 20.82 14.56
C LEU A 133 -1.70 21.35 15.97
N PRO A 134 -2.74 21.88 16.64
CA PRO A 134 -2.62 22.23 18.05
C PRO A 134 -2.18 21.04 18.90
N GLY A 135 -1.25 21.25 19.80
CA GLY A 135 -0.70 20.19 20.64
C GLY A 135 0.51 19.48 20.05
N VAL A 136 0.74 19.57 18.77
CA VAL A 136 1.92 19.00 18.09
C VAL A 136 3.00 20.07 17.97
N LYS A 137 2.62 21.28 17.62
CA LYS A 137 3.52 22.42 17.43
C LYS A 137 4.09 22.96 18.75
N GLU A 138 3.41 22.67 19.84
CA GLU A 138 3.84 22.99 21.18
C GLU A 138 4.75 21.89 21.74
#